data_adae0bf5ee50afd37741825877646984
#
_entry.id   adae0bf5ee50afd37741825877646984
#
_cell.length_a   1.000
_cell.length_b   1.000
_cell.length_c   1.000
_cell.angle_alpha   90.00
_cell.angle_beta   90.00
_cell.angle_gamma   90.00
#
_symmetry.space_group_name_H-M   'P 1'
#
loop_
_entity.id
_entity.type
_entity.pdbx_description
1 polymer ?
#
loop_
_entity_poly.entity_id
_entity_poly.type
_entity_poly.pdbx_seq_one_letter_code
_entity_poly.pdbx_strand_id
1 'polypeptide(L)'
;MRPHVEIIDQADLIWHPGEFPLAEGAAVQKHLAYDEEDGSLSAVVRFDTDWSRCGGIHHADTEWFVLSGQVTIGSEVLTEGGYWMAPKGVVTPAITATKGTEILLFREYGDWGFEPADADRPGLREDQVLVIVRSAEMEWLPVEIGSPMRFDLGGTPVPGLFIKMLHRDSETGFYTRLIKAAGGWQEHPLAHHPCYEE
;
A
#
# COMPACT_ATOMS: atom_id res chain seq x y z
N MET A 1 0.99 10.19 15.48
CA MET A 1 0.25 8.88 15.62
C MET A 1 -1.04 9.01 14.86
N ARG A 2 -1.33 8.12 13.91
CA ARG A 2 -2.60 8.18 13.17
C ARG A 2 -3.78 8.17 14.12
N PRO A 3 -4.81 9.00 13.91
CA PRO A 3 -5.99 9.00 14.76
C PRO A 3 -6.66 7.63 14.72
N HIS A 4 -7.28 7.24 15.82
CA HIS A 4 -8.15 6.06 15.82
C HIS A 4 -9.28 6.30 14.81
N VAL A 5 -9.38 5.42 13.82
CA VAL A 5 -10.43 5.49 12.80
C VAL A 5 -11.40 4.34 13.07
N GLU A 6 -12.67 4.67 13.22
CA GLU A 6 -13.75 3.67 13.22
C GLU A 6 -13.98 3.16 11.78
N ILE A 7 -14.76 2.09 11.65
CA ILE A 7 -15.15 1.58 10.33
C ILE A 7 -15.80 2.71 9.51
N ILE A 8 -15.21 3.02 8.36
CA ILE A 8 -15.68 4.04 7.43
C ILE A 8 -16.11 3.35 6.15
N ASP A 9 -17.34 3.65 5.67
CA ASP A 9 -17.72 3.29 4.32
C ASP A 9 -17.09 4.29 3.35
N GLN A 10 -16.22 3.80 2.48
CA GLN A 10 -15.59 4.64 1.45
C GLN A 10 -16.61 5.36 0.54
N ALA A 11 -17.84 4.87 0.44
CA ALA A 11 -18.91 5.54 -0.32
C ALA A 11 -19.28 6.90 0.29
N ASP A 12 -19.12 7.05 1.60
CA ASP A 12 -19.42 8.29 2.33
C ASP A 12 -18.28 9.33 2.24
N LEU A 13 -17.10 8.91 1.77
CA LEU A 13 -15.95 9.80 1.63
C LEU A 13 -16.04 10.66 0.36
N ILE A 14 -15.61 11.91 0.48
CA ILE A 14 -15.58 12.87 -0.62
C ILE A 14 -14.29 12.73 -1.42
N TRP A 15 -14.40 12.81 -2.74
CA TRP A 15 -13.26 12.91 -3.62
C TRP A 15 -12.62 14.30 -3.55
N HIS A 16 -11.31 14.35 -3.33
CA HIS A 16 -10.48 15.55 -3.37
C HIS A 16 -9.51 15.47 -4.55
N PRO A 17 -9.03 16.60 -5.09
CA PRO A 17 -7.93 16.56 -6.05
C PRO A 17 -6.74 15.79 -5.47
N GLY A 18 -6.17 14.87 -6.26
CA GLY A 18 -4.95 14.15 -5.93
C GLY A 18 -3.75 14.88 -6.56
N GLU A 19 -2.88 15.43 -5.74
CA GLU A 19 -1.68 16.11 -6.21
C GLU A 19 -0.49 15.16 -6.13
N PHE A 20 0.12 14.88 -7.30
CA PHE A 20 1.31 14.07 -7.42
C PHE A 20 2.42 14.92 -8.04
N PRO A 21 3.52 15.20 -7.32
CA PRO A 21 4.62 15.98 -7.87
C PRO A 21 5.16 15.37 -9.16
N LEU A 22 5.47 16.21 -10.14
CA LEU A 22 6.04 15.84 -11.43
C LEU A 22 5.18 14.87 -12.26
N ALA A 23 3.89 14.84 -12.02
CA ALA A 23 2.96 14.00 -12.77
C ALA A 23 2.16 14.83 -13.78
N GLU A 24 1.73 14.16 -14.84
CA GLU A 24 0.80 14.66 -15.85
C GLU A 24 -0.48 13.85 -15.78
N GLY A 25 -1.62 14.50 -16.04
CA GLY A 25 -2.95 13.89 -15.93
C GLY A 25 -3.64 14.27 -14.62
N ALA A 26 -4.94 13.95 -14.55
CA ALA A 26 -5.78 14.25 -13.40
C ALA A 26 -6.02 13.00 -12.54
N ALA A 27 -5.88 13.17 -11.24
CA ALA A 27 -6.22 12.18 -10.24
C ALA A 27 -7.08 12.80 -9.14
N VAL A 28 -7.91 11.97 -8.52
CA VAL A 28 -8.68 12.32 -7.32
C VAL A 28 -8.43 11.27 -6.25
N GLN A 29 -8.60 11.65 -4.99
CA GLN A 29 -8.35 10.77 -3.86
C GLN A 29 -9.40 10.90 -2.76
N LYS A 30 -9.62 9.81 -2.04
CA LYS A 30 -10.38 9.75 -0.80
C LYS A 30 -9.43 9.34 0.30
N HIS A 31 -9.30 10.13 1.36
CA HIS A 31 -8.47 9.77 2.49
C HIS A 31 -9.22 8.77 3.38
N LEU A 32 -8.66 7.58 3.53
CA LEU A 32 -9.12 6.57 4.49
C LEU A 32 -8.57 6.88 5.88
N ALA A 33 -7.28 7.21 5.95
CA ALA A 33 -6.64 7.72 7.15
C ALA A 33 -5.58 8.76 6.78
N TYR A 34 -5.43 9.80 7.60
CA TYR A 34 -4.43 10.83 7.42
C TYR A 34 -3.92 11.31 8.78
N ASP A 35 -2.62 11.38 8.94
CA ASP A 35 -1.97 11.94 10.12
C ASP A 35 -1.39 13.32 9.76
N GLU A 36 -1.94 14.37 10.37
CA GLU A 36 -1.50 15.75 10.14
C GLU A 36 -0.12 16.04 10.74
N GLU A 37 0.34 15.24 11.71
CA GLU A 37 1.62 15.47 12.40
C GLU A 37 2.80 14.98 11.53
N ASP A 38 2.66 13.82 10.90
CA ASP A 38 3.75 13.19 10.14
C ASP A 38 3.47 12.98 8.65
N GLY A 39 2.25 13.30 8.20
CA GLY A 39 1.84 13.18 6.81
C GLY A 39 1.60 11.76 6.32
N SER A 40 1.55 10.77 7.23
CA SER A 40 1.16 9.40 6.88
C SER A 40 -0.25 9.36 6.32
N LEU A 41 -0.45 8.56 5.27
CA LEU A 41 -1.69 8.55 4.51
C LEU A 41 -2.05 7.14 4.05
N SER A 42 -3.34 6.82 4.17
CA SER A 42 -4.00 5.78 3.40
C SER A 42 -5.10 6.42 2.56
N ALA A 43 -5.14 6.11 1.27
CA ALA A 43 -6.11 6.71 0.37
C ALA A 43 -6.54 5.76 -0.75
N VAL A 44 -7.78 5.89 -1.21
CA VAL A 44 -8.17 5.42 -2.53
C VAL A 44 -7.88 6.53 -3.54
N VAL A 45 -7.13 6.23 -4.58
CA VAL A 45 -6.82 7.15 -5.67
C VAL A 45 -7.46 6.63 -6.95
N ARG A 46 -8.10 7.53 -7.71
CA ARG A 46 -8.61 7.24 -9.05
C ARG A 46 -8.00 8.20 -10.06
N PHE A 47 -7.55 7.66 -11.17
CA PHE A 47 -7.02 8.45 -12.28
C PHE A 47 -8.15 8.82 -13.24
N ASP A 48 -8.54 10.08 -13.26
CA ASP A 48 -9.68 10.57 -14.08
C ASP A 48 -9.31 10.77 -15.56
N THR A 49 -8.02 10.80 -15.87
CA THR A 49 -7.47 10.75 -17.23
C THR A 49 -6.36 9.70 -17.30
N ASP A 50 -5.82 9.44 -18.49
CA ASP A 50 -4.51 8.79 -18.57
C ASP A 50 -3.52 9.64 -17.78
N TRP A 51 -2.72 8.97 -16.96
CA TRP A 51 -1.84 9.61 -16.01
C TRP A 51 -0.41 9.06 -16.18
N SER A 52 0.57 9.93 -16.00
CA SER A 52 1.98 9.55 -16.07
C SER A 52 2.82 10.34 -15.10
N ARG A 53 3.92 9.73 -14.66
CA ARG A 53 4.98 10.38 -13.89
C ARG A 53 6.34 9.84 -14.34
N CYS A 54 7.32 10.72 -14.48
CA CYS A 54 8.70 10.33 -14.78
C CYS A 54 9.29 9.44 -13.68
N GLY A 55 10.38 8.75 -13.98
CA GLY A 55 11.15 8.03 -12.95
C GLY A 55 11.77 9.00 -11.94
N GLY A 56 11.86 8.55 -10.69
CA GLY A 56 12.38 9.37 -9.61
C GLY A 56 12.43 8.66 -8.27
N ILE A 57 12.61 9.43 -7.21
CA ILE A 57 12.68 8.94 -5.84
C ILE A 57 11.60 9.56 -4.98
N HIS A 58 11.01 8.77 -4.09
CA HIS A 58 10.08 9.21 -3.07
C HIS A 58 10.82 9.61 -1.80
N HIS A 59 10.31 10.63 -1.09
CA HIS A 59 10.83 11.05 0.21
C HIS A 59 10.26 10.23 1.39
N ALA A 60 9.32 9.34 1.11
CA ALA A 60 8.71 8.44 2.09
C ALA A 60 8.50 7.06 1.46
N ASP A 61 8.43 6.02 2.27
CA ASP A 61 8.01 4.69 1.83
C ASP A 61 6.61 4.80 1.23
N THR A 62 6.44 4.30 0.02
CA THR A 62 5.20 4.46 -0.74
C THR A 62 4.77 3.13 -1.32
N GLU A 63 3.52 2.75 -1.06
CA GLU A 63 2.93 1.50 -1.54
C GLU A 63 1.67 1.76 -2.36
N TRP A 64 1.50 1.00 -3.43
CA TRP A 64 0.29 1.00 -4.24
C TRP A 64 -0.24 -0.42 -4.39
N PHE A 65 -1.55 -0.56 -4.27
CA PHE A 65 -2.26 -1.79 -4.59
C PHE A 65 -3.36 -1.49 -5.61
N VAL A 66 -3.33 -2.16 -6.74
CA VAL A 66 -4.28 -1.93 -7.83
C VAL A 66 -5.62 -2.58 -7.50
N LEU A 67 -6.66 -1.76 -7.31
CA LEU A 67 -8.03 -2.21 -7.09
C LEU A 67 -8.74 -2.54 -8.40
N SER A 68 -8.50 -1.73 -9.43
CA SER A 68 -9.06 -1.93 -10.78
C SER A 68 -8.25 -1.19 -11.82
N GLY A 69 -8.37 -1.59 -13.09
CA GLY A 69 -7.67 -0.96 -14.21
C GLY A 69 -6.23 -1.44 -14.37
N GLN A 70 -5.33 -0.53 -14.78
CA GLN A 70 -3.95 -0.89 -15.12
C GLN A 70 -2.96 0.22 -14.76
N VAL A 71 -1.87 -0.19 -14.11
CA VAL A 71 -0.67 0.61 -13.85
C VAL A 71 0.52 -0.04 -14.54
N THR A 72 1.39 0.75 -15.16
CA THR A 72 2.66 0.28 -15.72
C THR A 72 3.80 0.97 -15.00
N ILE A 73 4.79 0.21 -14.51
CA ILE A 73 5.97 0.69 -13.78
C ILE A 73 7.20 0.23 -14.54
N GLY A 74 7.85 1.11 -15.27
CA GLY A 74 8.89 0.71 -16.21
C GLY A 74 8.35 -0.24 -17.28
N SER A 75 8.79 -1.50 -17.26
CA SER A 75 8.31 -2.56 -18.16
C SER A 75 7.22 -3.45 -17.54
N GLU A 76 6.95 -3.29 -16.24
CA GLU A 76 6.03 -4.14 -15.50
C GLU A 76 4.60 -3.62 -15.59
N VAL A 77 3.68 -4.47 -16.04
CA VAL A 77 2.24 -4.16 -16.10
C VAL A 77 1.55 -4.82 -14.92
N LEU A 78 0.85 -4.02 -14.12
CA LEU A 78 0.07 -4.43 -12.97
C LEU A 78 -1.42 -4.15 -13.24
N THR A 79 -2.25 -5.16 -13.00
CA THR A 79 -3.71 -5.07 -13.03
C THR A 79 -4.26 -5.34 -11.64
N GLU A 80 -5.56 -5.54 -11.48
CA GLU A 80 -6.20 -5.86 -10.19
C GLU A 80 -5.40 -6.90 -9.39
N GLY A 81 -5.12 -6.56 -8.12
CA GLY A 81 -4.27 -7.36 -7.25
C GLY A 81 -2.76 -7.14 -7.44
N GLY A 82 -2.36 -6.29 -8.38
CA GLY A 82 -0.97 -5.87 -8.51
C GLY A 82 -0.55 -4.96 -7.35
N TYR A 83 0.61 -5.23 -6.79
CA TYR A 83 1.18 -4.48 -5.67
C TYR A 83 2.56 -3.96 -6.02
N TRP A 84 2.86 -2.78 -5.54
CA TRP A 84 4.14 -2.13 -5.71
C TRP A 84 4.51 -1.35 -4.44
N MET A 85 5.76 -1.46 -4.02
CA MET A 85 6.33 -0.73 -2.89
C MET A 85 7.67 -0.12 -3.28
N ALA A 86 7.81 1.18 -3.09
CA ALA A 86 9.05 1.93 -3.25
C ALA A 86 9.53 2.41 -1.89
N PRO A 87 10.64 1.87 -1.38
CA PRO A 87 11.29 2.41 -0.21
C PRO A 87 11.77 3.83 -0.46
N LYS A 88 11.78 4.63 0.58
CA LYS A 88 12.32 6.00 0.57
C LYS A 88 13.71 6.04 -0.07
N GLY A 89 13.90 6.94 -1.02
CA GLY A 89 15.17 7.14 -1.70
C GLY A 89 15.50 6.10 -2.78
N VAL A 90 14.73 5.04 -2.94
CA VAL A 90 14.92 4.05 -4.01
C VAL A 90 14.40 4.60 -5.32
N VAL A 91 15.18 4.44 -6.40
CA VAL A 91 14.77 4.89 -7.74
C VAL A 91 13.60 4.05 -8.23
N THR A 92 12.50 4.73 -8.50
CA THR A 92 11.31 4.18 -9.15
C THR A 92 11.39 4.47 -10.65
N PRO A 93 11.12 3.51 -11.53
CA PRO A 93 10.94 3.77 -12.97
C PRO A 93 9.75 4.71 -13.24
N ALA A 94 9.64 5.19 -14.47
CA ALA A 94 8.45 5.92 -14.89
C ALA A 94 7.18 5.08 -14.68
N ILE A 95 6.11 5.74 -14.27
CA ILE A 95 4.81 5.12 -13.99
C ILE A 95 3.76 5.71 -14.90
N THR A 96 2.89 4.85 -15.44
CA THR A 96 1.68 5.28 -16.14
C THR A 96 0.47 4.53 -15.60
N ALA A 97 -0.70 5.18 -15.61
CA ALA A 97 -1.97 4.56 -15.28
C ALA A 97 -3.01 4.92 -16.35
N THR A 98 -3.83 3.97 -16.74
CA THR A 98 -4.93 4.22 -17.67
C THR A 98 -6.07 4.94 -16.96
N LYS A 99 -6.81 5.77 -17.71
CA LYS A 99 -8.02 6.41 -17.20
C LYS A 99 -8.96 5.42 -16.52
N GLY A 100 -9.47 5.79 -15.35
CA GLY A 100 -10.41 4.98 -14.57
C GLY A 100 -9.73 3.94 -13.66
N THR A 101 -8.41 3.82 -13.70
CA THR A 101 -7.67 2.96 -12.75
C THR A 101 -7.86 3.47 -11.33
N GLU A 102 -8.13 2.56 -10.41
CA GLU A 102 -8.19 2.83 -8.97
C GLU A 102 -7.13 2.04 -8.23
N ILE A 103 -6.48 2.68 -7.26
CA ILE A 103 -5.46 2.08 -6.40
C ILE A 103 -5.72 2.41 -4.94
N LEU A 104 -5.26 1.55 -4.02
CA LEU A 104 -4.94 1.95 -2.66
C LEU A 104 -3.53 2.52 -2.66
N LEU A 105 -3.37 3.67 -2.04
CA LEU A 105 -2.10 4.33 -1.78
C LEU A 105 -1.86 4.31 -0.28
N PHE A 106 -0.72 3.76 0.13
CA PHE A 106 -0.21 3.88 1.49
C PHE A 106 1.09 4.65 1.46
N ARG A 107 1.28 5.48 2.46
CA ARG A 107 2.47 6.26 2.64
C ARG A 107 2.78 6.41 4.11
N GLU A 108 3.97 5.98 4.48
CA GLU A 108 4.44 6.05 5.84
C GLU A 108 5.46 7.19 5.98
N TYR A 109 5.24 8.03 6.97
CA TYR A 109 6.09 9.13 7.37
C TYR A 109 6.36 10.21 6.31
N GLY A 110 5.89 11.40 6.57
CA GLY A 110 6.45 12.67 6.12
C GLY A 110 6.17 13.07 4.71
N ASP A 111 7.20 13.60 4.14
CA ASP A 111 7.17 14.48 2.99
C ASP A 111 6.55 13.84 1.74
N TRP A 112 5.61 14.56 1.12
CA TRP A 112 5.04 14.26 -0.20
C TRP A 112 6.04 14.46 -1.33
N GLY A 113 7.31 14.72 -1.03
CA GLY A 113 8.35 14.97 -1.97
C GLY A 113 8.56 13.80 -2.93
N PHE A 114 8.76 14.17 -4.17
CA PHE A 114 9.21 13.30 -5.24
C PHE A 114 10.20 14.09 -6.09
N GLU A 115 11.37 13.54 -6.32
CA GLU A 115 12.45 14.16 -7.07
C GLU A 115 12.85 13.30 -8.26
N PRO A 116 13.45 13.92 -9.32
CA PRO A 116 14.03 13.16 -10.42
C PRO A 116 15.08 12.14 -9.94
N ALA A 117 15.29 11.08 -10.73
CA ALA A 117 16.16 9.96 -10.39
C ALA A 117 17.65 10.32 -10.19
N ASP A 118 18.08 11.49 -10.66
CA ASP A 118 19.44 12.02 -10.54
C ASP A 118 19.66 12.89 -9.31
N ALA A 119 18.62 13.13 -8.50
CA ALA A 119 18.75 13.85 -7.24
C ALA A 119 19.51 13.04 -6.18
N ASP A 120 20.04 13.73 -5.16
CA ASP A 120 20.59 13.08 -3.97
C ASP A 120 19.53 12.18 -3.33
N ARG A 121 19.97 11.05 -2.78
CA ARG A 121 19.08 10.01 -2.23
C ARG A 121 19.21 9.92 -0.71
N PRO A 122 18.67 10.88 0.05
CA PRO A 122 18.79 10.86 1.50
C PRO A 122 18.03 9.66 2.10
N GLY A 123 18.69 8.94 2.99
CA GLY A 123 18.07 7.82 3.71
C GLY A 123 17.85 6.55 2.89
N LEU A 124 18.49 6.43 1.70
CA LEU A 124 18.55 5.17 0.98
C LEU A 124 19.31 4.13 1.80
N ARG A 125 18.70 2.99 1.99
CA ARG A 125 19.36 1.79 2.51
C ARG A 125 19.81 0.93 1.33
N GLU A 126 21.07 0.50 1.32
CA GLU A 126 21.67 -0.24 0.20
C GLU A 126 21.02 -1.60 -0.06
N ASP A 127 20.40 -2.18 0.95
CA ASP A 127 19.69 -3.46 0.89
C ASP A 127 18.25 -3.35 0.39
N GLN A 128 17.72 -2.12 0.23
CA GLN A 128 16.34 -1.91 -0.21
C GLN A 128 16.21 -1.82 -1.72
N VAL A 129 15.18 -2.47 -2.23
CA VAL A 129 14.85 -2.52 -3.64
C VAL A 129 13.35 -2.27 -3.85
N LEU A 130 13.00 -1.83 -5.05
CA LEU A 130 11.62 -1.77 -5.48
C LEU A 130 10.99 -3.17 -5.44
N VAL A 131 9.84 -3.28 -4.78
CA VAL A 131 9.07 -4.53 -4.70
C VAL A 131 7.90 -4.47 -5.66
N ILE A 132 7.76 -5.49 -6.49
CA ILE A 132 6.62 -5.66 -7.40
C ILE A 132 6.05 -7.07 -7.23
N VAL A 133 4.75 -7.17 -6.93
CA VAL A 133 4.07 -8.44 -6.67
C VAL A 133 2.76 -8.51 -7.46
N ARG A 134 2.48 -9.66 -8.04
CA ARG A 134 1.18 -10.02 -8.62
C ARG A 134 0.44 -10.92 -7.66
N SER A 135 -0.38 -10.34 -6.80
CA SER A 135 -1.03 -11.13 -5.74
C SER A 135 -2.00 -12.19 -6.27
N ALA A 136 -2.52 -12.01 -7.50
CA ALA A 136 -3.34 -13.02 -8.16
C ALA A 136 -2.60 -14.33 -8.41
N GLU A 137 -1.28 -14.28 -8.60
CA GLU A 137 -0.41 -15.44 -8.86
C GLU A 137 0.07 -16.12 -7.58
N MET A 138 -0.20 -15.52 -6.41
CA MET A 138 0.21 -16.08 -5.12
C MET A 138 -0.86 -17.03 -4.58
N GLU A 139 -0.40 -18.06 -3.86
CA GLU A 139 -1.29 -18.92 -3.09
C GLU A 139 -1.73 -18.27 -1.78
N TRP A 140 -2.97 -18.54 -1.38
CA TRP A 140 -3.46 -18.20 -0.06
C TRP A 140 -2.93 -19.20 0.96
N LEU A 141 -2.14 -18.76 1.91
CA LEU A 141 -1.60 -19.58 2.98
C LEU A 141 -2.52 -19.52 4.21
N PRO A 142 -2.87 -20.65 4.82
CA PRO A 142 -3.63 -20.65 6.07
C PRO A 142 -2.79 -19.98 7.18
N VAL A 143 -3.45 -19.23 8.05
CA VAL A 143 -2.82 -18.68 9.24
C VAL A 143 -2.68 -19.79 10.27
N GLU A 144 -1.45 -20.27 10.47
CA GLU A 144 -1.14 -21.32 11.42
C GLU A 144 -0.46 -20.77 12.68
N ILE A 145 -0.57 -21.51 13.78
CA ILE A 145 0.20 -21.24 14.98
C ILE A 145 1.70 -21.33 14.65
N GLY A 146 2.45 -20.37 15.17
CA GLY A 146 3.91 -20.34 14.99
C GLY A 146 4.35 -19.77 13.65
N SER A 147 3.44 -19.33 12.80
CA SER A 147 3.76 -18.40 11.71
C SER A 147 4.49 -17.20 12.31
N PRO A 148 5.53 -16.64 11.64
CA PRO A 148 6.15 -15.38 12.06
C PRO A 148 5.17 -14.21 12.13
N MET A 149 3.97 -14.39 11.62
CA MET A 149 2.80 -13.57 11.89
C MET A 149 2.07 -14.11 13.11
N ARG A 150 2.53 -13.69 14.26
CA ARG A 150 1.79 -13.88 15.49
C ARG A 150 0.56 -12.99 15.44
N PHE A 151 -0.57 -13.58 15.07
CA PHE A 151 -1.81 -13.16 15.71
C PHE A 151 -1.69 -13.64 17.15
N ASP A 152 -1.53 -12.74 18.07
CA ASP A 152 -1.43 -13.06 19.50
C ASP A 152 -2.84 -13.40 20.05
N LEU A 153 -3.47 -14.38 19.43
CA LEU A 153 -4.75 -14.98 19.81
C LEU A 153 -4.52 -16.21 20.71
N GLY A 154 -3.57 -16.12 21.61
CA GLY A 154 -3.35 -17.19 22.61
C GLY A 154 -2.85 -18.52 22.04
N GLY A 155 -2.19 -18.48 20.87
CA GLY A 155 -1.55 -19.68 20.28
C GLY A 155 -2.49 -20.70 19.65
N THR A 156 -3.76 -20.37 19.44
CA THR A 156 -4.74 -21.25 18.77
C THR A 156 -4.76 -20.98 17.26
N PRO A 157 -4.77 -21.99 16.37
CA PRO A 157 -5.01 -21.78 14.94
C PRO A 157 -6.30 -21.01 14.75
N VAL A 158 -6.31 -20.08 13.81
CA VAL A 158 -7.52 -19.35 13.45
C VAL A 158 -8.08 -20.01 12.18
N PRO A 159 -8.94 -21.04 12.32
CA PRO A 159 -9.47 -21.75 11.17
C PRO A 159 -10.28 -20.77 10.31
N GLY A 160 -10.07 -20.86 8.99
CA GLY A 160 -10.78 -20.02 8.03
C GLY A 160 -10.15 -18.66 7.78
N LEU A 161 -8.97 -18.39 8.32
CA LEU A 161 -8.20 -17.19 7.98
C LEU A 161 -7.01 -17.54 7.08
N PHE A 162 -6.82 -16.79 6.01
CA PHE A 162 -5.76 -16.97 5.01
C PHE A 162 -5.07 -15.66 4.72
N ILE A 163 -3.82 -15.75 4.29
CA ILE A 163 -2.99 -14.57 3.99
C ILE A 163 -2.21 -14.73 2.70
N LYS A 164 -1.86 -13.58 2.11
CA LYS A 164 -0.78 -13.43 1.12
C LYS A 164 0.14 -12.30 1.62
N MET A 165 1.40 -12.61 1.85
CA MET A 165 2.39 -11.62 2.25
C MET A 165 2.88 -10.88 1.00
N LEU A 166 2.58 -9.60 0.87
CA LEU A 166 3.00 -8.78 -0.27
C LEU A 166 4.41 -8.23 -0.08
N HIS A 167 4.69 -7.73 1.11
CA HIS A 167 6.00 -7.18 1.48
C HIS A 167 6.29 -7.43 2.97
N ARG A 168 7.57 -7.54 3.29
CA ARG A 168 8.07 -7.54 4.66
C ARG A 168 9.46 -6.94 4.70
N ASP A 169 9.63 -5.91 5.51
CA ASP A 169 10.93 -5.34 5.83
C ASP A 169 11.60 -6.18 6.94
N SER A 170 12.80 -6.68 6.66
CA SER A 170 13.52 -7.55 7.58
C SER A 170 14.15 -6.81 8.76
N GLU A 171 14.40 -5.51 8.65
CA GLU A 171 15.01 -4.70 9.70
C GLU A 171 13.98 -4.11 10.66
N THR A 172 12.91 -3.52 10.09
CA THR A 172 11.87 -2.87 10.89
C THR A 172 10.78 -3.84 11.32
N GLY A 173 10.61 -4.94 10.58
CA GLY A 173 9.53 -5.88 10.77
C GLY A 173 8.20 -5.42 10.17
N PHE A 174 8.12 -4.24 9.55
CA PHE A 174 6.93 -3.79 8.84
C PHE A 174 6.56 -4.74 7.71
N TYR A 175 5.28 -4.89 7.48
CA TYR A 175 4.77 -5.79 6.44
C TYR A 175 3.43 -5.30 5.89
N THR A 176 3.19 -5.66 4.63
CA THR A 176 1.90 -5.51 3.96
C THR A 176 1.42 -6.88 3.50
N ARG A 177 0.16 -7.18 3.78
CA ARG A 177 -0.44 -8.47 3.46
C ARG A 177 -1.90 -8.33 3.06
N LEU A 178 -2.39 -9.28 2.29
CA LEU A 178 -3.83 -9.50 2.11
C LEU A 178 -4.32 -10.53 3.11
N ILE A 179 -5.49 -10.29 3.68
CA ILE A 179 -6.18 -11.21 4.57
C ILE A 179 -7.47 -11.65 3.90
N LYS A 180 -7.78 -12.95 3.97
CA LYS A 180 -9.03 -13.50 3.51
C LYS A 180 -9.65 -14.32 4.65
N ALA A 181 -10.85 -13.93 5.07
CA ALA A 181 -11.65 -14.70 6.01
C ALA A 181 -12.65 -15.59 5.25
N ALA A 182 -12.82 -16.83 5.70
CA ALA A 182 -13.88 -17.71 5.20
C ALA A 182 -15.25 -17.18 5.62
N GLY A 183 -16.29 -17.53 4.84
CA GLY A 183 -17.66 -17.15 5.19
C GLY A 183 -18.06 -17.61 6.59
N GLY A 184 -18.61 -16.68 7.39
CA GLY A 184 -19.00 -16.94 8.77
C GLY A 184 -17.86 -16.86 9.79
N TRP A 185 -16.63 -16.53 9.38
CA TRP A 185 -15.53 -16.28 10.30
C TRP A 185 -15.86 -15.08 11.19
N GLN A 186 -15.54 -15.19 12.46
CA GLN A 186 -15.72 -14.12 13.44
C GLN A 186 -14.43 -13.94 14.21
N GLU A 187 -14.02 -12.69 14.34
CA GLU A 187 -12.90 -12.35 15.18
C GLU A 187 -13.26 -12.43 16.67
N HIS A 188 -12.28 -12.79 17.48
CA HIS A 188 -12.47 -12.80 18.92
C HIS A 188 -12.65 -11.36 19.42
N PRO A 189 -13.67 -11.06 20.26
CA PRO A 189 -14.03 -9.69 20.68
C PRO A 189 -12.94 -8.95 21.48
N LEU A 190 -11.87 -9.63 21.88
CA LEU A 190 -10.70 -9.04 22.58
C LEU A 190 -9.43 -9.13 21.74
N ALA A 191 -9.54 -9.30 20.41
CA ALA A 191 -8.37 -9.29 19.53
C ALA A 191 -7.70 -7.90 19.57
N HIS A 192 -6.37 -7.92 19.62
CA HIS A 192 -5.52 -6.74 19.55
C HIS A 192 -4.77 -6.74 18.23
N HIS A 193 -4.94 -5.71 17.44
CA HIS A 193 -4.24 -5.52 16.18
C HIS A 193 -3.05 -4.58 16.39
N PRO A 194 -1.80 -5.07 16.31
CA PRO A 194 -0.63 -4.20 16.42
C PRO A 194 -0.30 -3.48 15.09
N CYS A 195 -1.20 -3.51 14.14
CA CYS A 195 -1.03 -2.95 12.79
C CYS A 195 -2.27 -2.19 12.34
N TYR A 196 -2.12 -1.38 11.31
CA TYR A 196 -3.23 -0.76 10.62
C TYR A 196 -3.89 -1.75 9.67
N GLU A 197 -5.22 -1.71 9.57
CA GLU A 197 -6.02 -2.52 8.66
C GLU A 197 -6.91 -1.60 7.82
N GLU A 198 -6.91 -1.85 6.50
CA GLU A 198 -7.61 -1.08 5.48
C GLU A 198 -8.42 -2.00 4.57
#